data_ceeaf40cad90c4321c206adecea06233
#
_entry.id   ceeaf40cad90c4321c206adecea06233
#
_cell.length_a   1.000
_cell.length_b   1.000
_cell.length_c   1.000
_cell.angle_alpha   90.00
_cell.angle_beta   90.00
_cell.angle_gamma   90.00
#
_symmetry.space_group_name_H-M   'P 1'
#
loop_
_entity.id
_entity.type
_entity.pdbx_description
1 polymer ?
#
loop_
_entity_poly.entity_id
_entity_poly.type
_entity_poly.pdbx_seq_one_letter_code
_entity_poly.pdbx_strand_id
1 'polypeptide(L)'
;QGFLNGFIDLIAAGKNGRVCVIDYKSNHLGSRLADYGQAAMSEAVSEHHYYLQALIYAVATARYLKQRRALPESIHVRYLFVRGLNPHGQEGLWCWDIPVSALQEWLE
;
A
#
# COMPACT_ATOMS: atom_id res chain seq x y z
N GLN A 1 -0.95 6.38 16.13
CA GLN A 1 -2.21 6.54 15.49
C GLN A 1 -2.41 7.89 14.84
N GLY A 2 -2.39 8.96 15.63
CA GLY A 2 -2.72 10.29 15.14
C GLY A 2 -1.95 10.71 13.89
N PHE A 3 -0.65 10.51 13.90
CA PHE A 3 0.17 10.88 12.77
C PHE A 3 -0.22 10.10 11.49
N LEU A 4 -0.46 8.80 11.64
CA LEU A 4 -0.79 7.96 10.50
C LEU A 4 -2.22 8.13 10.03
N ASN A 5 -3.11 8.54 10.90
CA ASN A 5 -4.53 8.70 10.56
C ASN A 5 -4.79 9.69 9.44
N GLY A 6 -3.91 10.66 9.25
CA GLY A 6 -4.08 11.65 8.20
C GLY A 6 -3.57 11.22 6.84
N PHE A 7 -2.89 10.07 6.75
CA PHE A 7 -2.18 9.69 5.53
C PHE A 7 -2.53 8.30 5.01
N ILE A 8 -3.02 7.43 5.88
CA ILE A 8 -3.25 6.02 5.54
C ILE A 8 -4.67 5.66 5.96
N ASP A 9 -5.41 5.05 5.04
CA ASP A 9 -6.80 4.68 5.33
C ASP A 9 -6.88 3.56 6.34
N LEU A 10 -5.96 2.60 6.28
CA LEU A 10 -6.00 1.46 7.19
C LEU A 10 -4.64 0.81 7.32
N ILE A 11 -4.28 0.47 8.56
CA ILE A 11 -3.14 -0.39 8.86
C ILE A 11 -3.68 -1.60 9.60
N ALA A 12 -3.35 -2.79 9.10
CA ALA A 12 -3.79 -4.03 9.72
C ALA A 12 -2.62 -4.96 9.92
N ALA A 13 -2.61 -5.67 11.06
CA ALA A 13 -1.61 -6.68 11.36
C ALA A 13 -2.27 -8.05 11.30
N GLY A 14 -1.71 -8.93 10.48
CA GLY A 14 -2.22 -10.28 10.35
C GLY A 14 -1.70 -11.20 11.44
N LYS A 15 -2.21 -12.44 11.43
CA LYS A 15 -1.85 -13.45 12.43
C LYS A 15 -0.36 -13.77 12.45
N ASN A 16 0.32 -13.63 11.31
CA ASN A 16 1.74 -13.95 11.18
C ASN A 16 2.63 -12.73 11.40
N GLY A 17 2.10 -11.68 12.01
CA GLY A 17 2.85 -10.44 12.17
C GLY A 17 2.99 -9.63 10.89
N ARG A 18 2.24 -9.97 9.86
CA ARG A 18 2.23 -9.20 8.62
C ARG A 18 1.56 -7.86 8.83
N VAL A 19 2.16 -6.83 8.28
CA VAL A 19 1.63 -5.49 8.36
C VAL A 19 1.24 -5.04 6.98
N CYS A 20 -0.03 -4.70 6.81
CA CYS A 20 -0.57 -4.23 5.55
C CYS A 20 -0.99 -2.76 5.69
N VAL A 21 -0.59 -1.97 4.73
CA VAL A 21 -1.03 -0.58 4.59
C VAL A 21 -1.99 -0.56 3.42
N ILE A 22 -3.24 -0.20 3.67
CA ILE A 22 -4.30 -0.27 2.67
C ILE A 22 -4.81 1.13 2.41
N ASP A 23 -4.87 1.51 1.15
CA ASP A 23 -5.36 2.82 0.74
C ASP A 23 -6.33 2.63 -0.42
N TYR A 24 -7.44 3.33 -0.37
CA TYR A 24 -8.48 3.25 -1.39
C TYR A 24 -8.25 4.33 -2.45
N LYS A 25 -8.28 3.91 -3.72
CA LYS A 25 -8.10 4.82 -4.84
C LYS A 25 -9.38 4.87 -5.66
N SER A 26 -9.83 6.07 -5.96
CA SER A 26 -11.08 6.27 -6.71
C SER A 26 -10.85 6.62 -8.18
N ASN A 27 -9.63 6.44 -8.66
CA ASN A 27 -9.28 6.73 -10.05
C ASN A 27 -10.18 5.95 -11.01
N HIS A 28 -10.65 6.62 -12.04
CA HIS A 28 -11.40 5.99 -13.11
C HIS A 28 -10.41 5.60 -14.21
N LEU A 29 -10.15 4.32 -14.37
CA LEU A 29 -9.21 3.82 -15.39
C LEU A 29 -9.93 3.35 -16.65
N GLY A 30 -11.24 3.19 -16.59
CA GLY A 30 -12.04 2.74 -17.71
C GLY A 30 -13.38 2.24 -17.21
N SER A 31 -14.21 1.78 -18.14
CA SER A 31 -15.59 1.36 -17.83
C SER A 31 -15.72 -0.15 -17.63
N ARG A 32 -14.65 -0.91 -17.87
CA ARG A 32 -14.69 -2.37 -17.78
C ARG A 32 -13.74 -2.86 -16.72
N LEU A 33 -14.00 -4.04 -16.15
CA LEU A 33 -13.08 -4.66 -15.20
C LEU A 33 -11.69 -4.85 -15.79
N ALA A 34 -11.62 -5.19 -17.08
CA ALA A 34 -10.32 -5.37 -17.75
C ALA A 34 -9.46 -4.12 -17.72
N ASP A 35 -10.05 -2.93 -17.56
CA ASP A 35 -9.32 -1.67 -17.51
C ASP A 35 -8.61 -1.48 -16.16
N TYR A 36 -8.83 -2.38 -15.20
CA TYR A 36 -8.22 -2.34 -13.88
C TYR A 36 -7.25 -3.50 -13.67
N GLY A 37 -6.64 -3.96 -14.76
CA GLY A 37 -5.59 -4.96 -14.70
C GLY A 37 -4.29 -4.40 -14.16
N GLN A 38 -3.31 -5.26 -13.95
CA GLN A 38 -2.05 -4.89 -13.31
C GLN A 38 -1.29 -3.81 -14.08
N ALA A 39 -1.26 -3.89 -15.40
CA ALA A 39 -0.54 -2.90 -16.21
C ALA A 39 -1.18 -1.52 -16.10
N ALA A 40 -2.50 -1.44 -16.19
CA ALA A 40 -3.21 -0.16 -16.12
C ALA A 40 -3.07 0.46 -14.73
N MET A 41 -3.16 -0.33 -13.68
CA MET A 41 -2.97 0.16 -12.31
C MET A 41 -1.54 0.64 -12.09
N SER A 42 -0.55 -0.11 -12.59
CA SER A 42 0.85 0.30 -12.45
C SER A 42 1.12 1.62 -13.15
N GLU A 43 0.49 1.83 -14.29
CA GLU A 43 0.61 3.10 -15.01
C GLU A 43 0.03 4.24 -14.17
N ALA A 44 -1.16 4.03 -13.59
CA ALA A 44 -1.78 5.03 -12.74
C ALA A 44 -0.93 5.32 -11.50
N VAL A 45 -0.37 4.28 -10.89
CA VAL A 45 0.50 4.41 -9.72
C VAL A 45 1.71 5.27 -10.08
N SER A 46 2.28 5.07 -11.25
CA SER A 46 3.42 5.86 -11.72
C SER A 46 3.01 7.31 -12.01
N GLU A 47 1.93 7.51 -12.74
CA GLU A 47 1.44 8.83 -13.15
C GLU A 47 1.11 9.73 -11.97
N HIS A 48 0.51 9.18 -10.94
CA HIS A 48 0.03 9.95 -9.79
C HIS A 48 1.02 9.95 -8.63
N HIS A 49 2.24 9.48 -8.86
CA HIS A 49 3.28 9.43 -7.82
C HIS A 49 2.90 8.57 -6.62
N TYR A 50 2.08 7.55 -6.85
CA TYR A 50 1.65 6.67 -5.77
C TYR A 50 2.79 5.78 -5.27
N TYR A 51 3.85 5.58 -6.07
CA TYR A 51 5.05 4.89 -5.58
C TYR A 51 5.70 5.68 -4.45
N LEU A 52 5.82 7.00 -4.63
CA LEU A 52 6.38 7.84 -3.58
C LEU A 52 5.49 7.82 -2.35
N GLN A 53 4.18 7.92 -2.55
CA GLN A 53 3.23 7.84 -1.45
C GLN A 53 3.39 6.52 -0.69
N ALA A 54 3.50 5.40 -1.41
CA ALA A 54 3.67 4.09 -0.80
C ALA A 54 4.95 4.01 0.02
N LEU A 55 6.04 4.59 -0.48
CA LEU A 55 7.30 4.64 0.27
C LEU A 55 7.17 5.46 1.53
N ILE A 56 6.51 6.62 1.45
CA ILE A 56 6.28 7.47 2.63
C ILE A 56 5.45 6.71 3.67
N TYR A 57 4.39 6.02 3.23
CA TYR A 57 3.57 5.21 4.12
C TYR A 57 4.38 4.11 4.77
N ALA A 58 5.21 3.42 3.96
CA ALA A 58 6.03 2.31 4.47
C ALA A 58 7.04 2.79 5.51
N VAL A 59 7.71 3.91 5.24
CA VAL A 59 8.68 4.48 6.18
C VAL A 59 7.98 4.90 7.47
N ALA A 60 6.87 5.61 7.36
CA ALA A 60 6.13 6.07 8.54
C ALA A 60 5.67 4.90 9.39
N THR A 61 5.13 3.86 8.75
CA THR A 61 4.66 2.67 9.44
C THR A 61 5.83 1.93 10.11
N ALA A 62 6.92 1.76 9.39
CA ALA A 62 8.09 1.06 9.92
C ALA A 62 8.69 1.79 11.11
N ARG A 63 8.80 3.14 11.03
CA ARG A 63 9.32 3.92 12.15
C ARG A 63 8.44 3.78 13.38
N TYR A 64 7.14 3.82 13.19
CA TYR A 64 6.18 3.64 14.28
C TYR A 64 6.35 2.27 14.95
N LEU A 65 6.44 1.22 14.13
CA LEU A 65 6.56 -0.15 14.63
C LEU A 65 7.92 -0.42 15.25
N LYS A 66 8.96 0.21 14.74
CA LYS A 66 10.31 0.07 15.30
C LYS A 66 10.33 0.56 16.75
N GLN A 67 9.66 1.67 17.03
CA GLN A 67 9.58 2.20 18.40
C GLN A 67 8.88 1.22 19.35
N ARG A 68 8.02 0.38 18.83
CA ARG A 68 7.28 -0.60 19.62
C ARG A 68 7.91 -1.98 19.58
N ARG A 69 9.10 -2.09 18.99
CA ARG A 69 9.83 -3.34 18.85
C ARG A 69 9.00 -4.41 18.13
N ALA A 70 8.22 -3.95 17.16
CA ALA A 70 7.34 -4.82 16.38
C ALA A 70 7.61 -4.70 14.88
N LEU A 71 8.87 -4.39 14.51
CA LEU A 71 9.24 -4.16 13.11
C LEU A 71 9.17 -5.47 12.33
N PRO A 72 8.35 -5.53 11.27
CA PRO A 72 8.23 -6.73 10.46
C PRO A 72 9.35 -6.81 9.43
N GLU A 73 9.37 -7.90 8.67
CA GLU A 73 10.31 -8.08 7.57
C GLU A 73 9.97 -7.18 6.39
N SER A 74 8.69 -7.01 6.12
CA SER A 74 8.22 -6.22 4.99
C SER A 74 6.96 -5.45 5.37
N ILE A 75 6.75 -4.34 4.67
CA ILE A 75 5.49 -3.60 4.74
C ILE A 75 4.72 -3.89 3.45
N HIS A 76 3.52 -4.41 3.59
CA HIS A 76 2.69 -4.81 2.44
C HIS A 76 1.74 -3.67 2.09
N VAL A 77 2.03 -2.96 1.00
CA VAL A 77 1.16 -1.88 0.53
C VAL A 77 0.13 -2.46 -0.43
N ARG A 78 -1.12 -2.08 -0.22
CA ARG A 78 -2.24 -2.54 -1.04
C ARG A 78 -3.08 -1.34 -1.43
N TYR A 79 -3.12 -1.04 -2.72
CA TYR A 79 -4.02 -0.02 -3.24
C TYR A 79 -5.25 -0.70 -3.83
N LEU A 80 -6.40 -0.30 -3.35
CA LEU A 80 -7.67 -0.83 -3.83
C LEU A 80 -8.33 0.21 -4.74
N PHE A 81 -8.28 -0.05 -6.04
CA PHE A 81 -8.95 0.80 -7.02
C PHE A 81 -10.42 0.42 -7.03
N VAL A 82 -11.19 1.12 -6.21
CA VAL A 82 -12.54 0.69 -5.86
C VAL A 82 -13.51 0.64 -7.03
N ARG A 83 -13.21 1.39 -8.10
CA ARG A 83 -14.08 1.38 -9.28
C ARG A 83 -13.96 0.10 -10.10
N GLY A 84 -12.93 -0.70 -9.85
CA GLY A 84 -12.68 -1.91 -10.63
C GLY A 84 -12.35 -3.13 -9.82
N LEU A 85 -12.71 -3.15 -8.53
CA LEU A 85 -12.46 -4.33 -7.70
C LEU A 85 -13.27 -5.51 -8.18
N ASN A 86 -12.62 -6.66 -8.33
CA ASN A 86 -13.26 -7.90 -8.72
C ASN A 86 -13.02 -8.94 -7.63
N PRO A 87 -14.08 -9.36 -6.90
CA PRO A 87 -13.91 -10.35 -5.81
C PRO A 87 -13.51 -11.73 -6.31
N HIS A 88 -13.63 -11.97 -7.62
CA HIS A 88 -13.27 -13.26 -8.22
C HIS A 88 -11.98 -13.21 -9.01
N GLY A 89 -11.25 -12.10 -8.96
CA GLY A 89 -10.03 -11.94 -9.73
C GLY A 89 -9.08 -10.95 -9.07
N GLN A 90 -8.13 -10.48 -9.86
CA GLN A 90 -7.07 -9.61 -9.37
C GLN A 90 -7.27 -8.15 -9.78
N GLU A 91 -8.31 -7.86 -10.57
CA GLU A 91 -8.57 -6.50 -11.02
C GLU A 91 -8.83 -5.59 -9.81
N GLY A 92 -8.29 -4.39 -9.87
CA GLY A 92 -8.48 -3.40 -8.84
C GLY A 92 -7.57 -3.51 -7.64
N LEU A 93 -6.81 -4.61 -7.51
CA LEU A 93 -5.90 -4.80 -6.38
C LEU A 93 -4.46 -4.64 -6.85
N TRP A 94 -3.80 -3.59 -6.39
CA TRP A 94 -2.38 -3.35 -6.67
C TRP A 94 -1.58 -3.56 -5.40
N CYS A 95 -0.50 -4.34 -5.51
CA CYS A 95 0.30 -4.79 -4.36
C CYS A 95 1.76 -4.41 -4.54
N TRP A 96 2.38 -3.98 -3.44
CA TRP A 96 3.81 -3.78 -3.38
C TRP A 96 4.30 -4.17 -2.00
N ASP A 97 5.13 -5.19 -1.93
CA ASP A 97 5.69 -5.67 -0.67
C ASP A 97 7.08 -5.06 -0.54
N ILE A 98 7.22 -4.11 0.38
CA ILE A 98 8.44 -3.34 0.53
C ILE A 98 9.26 -3.92 1.68
N PRO A 99 10.45 -4.50 1.39
CA PRO A 99 11.29 -5.05 2.46
C PRO A 99 11.77 -3.93 3.37
N VAL A 100 11.67 -4.14 4.67
CA VAL A 100 12.13 -3.14 5.64
C VAL A 100 13.63 -2.90 5.49
N SER A 101 14.39 -3.92 5.07
CA SER A 101 15.82 -3.77 4.82
C SER A 101 16.12 -2.68 3.77
N ALA A 102 15.19 -2.44 2.85
CA ALA A 102 15.35 -1.39 1.84
C ALA A 102 15.09 0.01 2.39
N LEU A 103 14.54 0.11 3.61
CA LEU A 103 14.17 1.37 4.22
C LEU A 103 15.11 1.80 5.35
N GLN A 104 16.17 1.06 5.59
CA GLN A 104 16.99 1.23 6.78
C GLN A 104 17.52 2.65 6.99
N GLU A 105 17.96 3.29 5.93
CA GLU A 105 18.53 4.63 6.08
C GLU A 105 17.51 5.68 6.52
N TRP A 106 16.21 5.41 6.36
CA TRP A 106 15.15 6.31 6.81
C TRP A 106 14.57 5.95 8.17
N LEU A 107 15.04 4.86 8.77
CA LEU A 107 14.52 4.38 10.06
C LEU A 107 15.37 4.81 11.25
N GLU A 108 16.53 5.38 10.99
CA GLU A 108 17.47 5.78 12.06
C GLU A 108 17.17 7.16 12.64
#